data_593a86df7103729a52ed042421380d83
#
_entry.id   593a86df7103729a52ed042421380d83
#
_cell.length_a   1.000
_cell.length_b   1.000
_cell.length_c   1.000
_cell.angle_alpha   90.00
_cell.angle_beta   90.00
_cell.angle_gamma   90.00
#
_symmetry.space_group_name_H-M   'P 1'
#
loop_
_entity.id
_entity.type
_entity.pdbx_description
1 polymer ?
#
loop_
_entity_poly.entity_id
_entity_poly.type
_entity_poly.pdbx_seq_one_letter_code
_entity_poly.pdbx_strand_id
1 'polypeptide(L)'
;MQEQVDVVVVGAGFAGLTAAELVHRAGRSVVVLEARDRVGGRTCTETHHGTWIDIGGQWIGPGQDRIAALVEELGFATYPQPEDGDDVVLDADGPRRLASYALGFTDEELVAYLELVGALEAIAEQVPLDAPWAAPEAEAWDATTLADWVRGRDVPERVAGLFEVAVRAVFAASAAQLSLLHTAHYVHSADGWSKLTDSEGGAQQDRIVGGVQPVAEALADRLPAGTVRLGRAVERIDQQAGGVTVVAGDLTVAADRVVVALPPTMAGRLDYDPPLPARRDQLVQHMPQGSVVKFHVLYDEPWWRAEGLSGTVLSPDEPIGVTFDCTPPDGTPGLISGFFEGPAAVTAGEQTPEERRDVVVGVLARAMGERARDVLAYVDRDWSAEPFTRGCYGAHLPPGAWTVFGPALRRPVGRIHWAGTETAEHWTGYIDGAIESGRRVAAEVLAVLPAGDG
;
A
#
# COMPACT_ATOMS: atom_id res chain seq x y z
N MET A 1 14.13 2.87 36.42
CA MET A 1 12.66 2.86 36.67
C MET A 1 12.01 2.42 35.37
N GLN A 2 11.14 1.45 35.41
CA GLN A 2 10.36 1.03 34.27
C GLN A 2 9.35 2.14 33.98
N GLU A 3 9.30 2.61 32.74
CA GLU A 3 8.32 3.60 32.32
C GLU A 3 6.94 2.94 32.23
N GLN A 4 5.90 3.66 32.64
CA GLN A 4 4.53 3.19 32.59
C GLN A 4 3.64 4.22 31.90
N VAL A 5 2.79 3.74 30.96
CA VAL A 5 1.83 4.53 30.19
C VAL A 5 0.50 3.77 30.09
N ASP A 6 -0.58 4.45 29.66
CA ASP A 6 -1.86 3.76 29.39
C ASP A 6 -1.72 2.86 28.13
N VAL A 7 -1.06 3.38 27.07
CA VAL A 7 -0.98 2.69 25.77
C VAL A 7 0.42 2.79 25.18
N VAL A 8 0.94 1.65 24.71
CA VAL A 8 2.08 1.61 23.78
C VAL A 8 1.57 1.36 22.38
N VAL A 9 2.03 2.15 21.42
CA VAL A 9 1.80 1.94 19.99
C VAL A 9 3.09 1.46 19.34
N VAL A 10 3.05 0.37 18.62
CA VAL A 10 4.18 -0.22 17.90
C VAL A 10 4.05 0.11 16.42
N GLY A 11 4.95 0.97 15.92
CA GLY A 11 4.98 1.48 14.56
C GLY A 11 4.40 2.89 14.43
N ALA A 12 5.17 3.79 13.79
CA ALA A 12 4.82 5.19 13.52
C ALA A 12 4.43 5.42 12.04
N GLY A 13 3.70 4.50 11.42
CA GLY A 13 2.95 4.73 10.19
C GLY A 13 1.65 5.50 10.46
N PHE A 14 0.90 5.87 9.42
CA PHE A 14 -0.37 6.60 9.57
C PHE A 14 -1.35 5.94 10.54
N ALA A 15 -1.45 4.61 10.54
CA ALA A 15 -2.32 3.89 11.49
C ALA A 15 -1.92 4.11 12.95
N GLY A 16 -0.62 3.93 13.25
CA GLY A 16 -0.10 4.09 14.62
C GLY A 16 -0.13 5.54 15.10
N LEU A 17 0.26 6.49 14.24
CA LEU A 17 0.23 7.92 14.58
C LEU A 17 -1.21 8.41 14.82
N THR A 18 -2.16 8.01 13.98
CA THR A 18 -3.59 8.33 14.18
C THR A 18 -4.11 7.75 15.50
N ALA A 19 -3.78 6.50 15.79
CA ALA A 19 -4.19 5.88 17.06
C ALA A 19 -3.58 6.62 18.26
N ALA A 20 -2.29 6.95 18.22
CA ALA A 20 -1.60 7.65 19.29
C ALA A 20 -2.17 9.06 19.53
N GLU A 21 -2.43 9.82 18.44
CA GLU A 21 -3.03 11.15 18.55
C GLU A 21 -4.40 11.11 19.22
N LEU A 22 -5.28 10.18 18.84
CA LEU A 22 -6.61 10.05 19.42
C LEU A 22 -6.57 9.59 20.88
N VAL A 23 -5.70 8.68 21.23
CA VAL A 23 -5.46 8.26 22.62
C VAL A 23 -4.96 9.44 23.46
N HIS A 24 -4.00 10.22 22.95
CA HIS A 24 -3.50 11.42 23.61
C HIS A 24 -4.59 12.49 23.78
N ARG A 25 -5.36 12.78 22.74
CA ARG A 25 -6.50 13.74 22.81
C ARG A 25 -7.56 13.33 23.81
N ALA A 26 -7.71 12.04 24.08
CA ALA A 26 -8.60 11.53 25.14
C ALA A 26 -7.99 11.66 26.55
N GLY A 27 -6.85 12.34 26.71
CA GLY A 27 -6.17 12.56 27.98
C GLY A 27 -5.43 11.35 28.53
N ARG A 28 -5.10 10.37 27.67
CA ARG A 28 -4.35 9.17 28.04
C ARG A 28 -2.89 9.30 27.71
N SER A 29 -2.04 8.70 28.54
CA SER A 29 -0.61 8.62 28.30
C SER A 29 -0.31 7.58 27.23
N VAL A 30 0.51 7.95 26.24
CA VAL A 30 0.85 7.10 25.09
C VAL A 30 2.32 7.26 24.72
N VAL A 31 2.93 6.16 24.29
CA VAL A 31 4.27 6.13 23.69
C VAL A 31 4.19 5.37 22.37
N VAL A 32 4.81 5.91 21.32
CA VAL A 32 4.95 5.27 20.02
C VAL A 32 6.39 4.81 19.85
N LEU A 33 6.59 3.52 19.56
CA LEU A 33 7.90 2.93 19.30
C LEU A 33 8.04 2.63 17.81
N GLU A 34 8.96 3.29 17.15
CA GLU A 34 9.25 3.13 15.72
C GLU A 34 10.67 2.56 15.55
N ALA A 35 10.77 1.52 14.72
CA ALA A 35 12.04 0.85 14.47
C ALA A 35 13.03 1.68 13.65
N ARG A 36 12.52 2.49 12.70
CA ARG A 36 13.31 3.37 11.84
C ARG A 36 13.68 4.68 12.54
N ASP A 37 14.52 5.45 11.87
CA ASP A 37 14.89 6.82 12.23
C ASP A 37 13.88 7.88 11.67
N ARG A 38 12.75 7.44 11.09
CA ARG A 38 11.71 8.26 10.50
C ARG A 38 10.31 7.70 10.79
N VAL A 39 9.31 8.56 10.72
CA VAL A 39 7.89 8.18 10.69
C VAL A 39 7.38 7.92 9.27
N GLY A 40 6.11 7.56 9.11
CA GLY A 40 5.42 7.37 7.83
C GLY A 40 5.32 5.90 7.37
N GLY A 41 6.16 5.00 7.91
CA GLY A 41 6.10 3.58 7.55
C GLY A 41 6.34 3.33 6.05
N ARG A 42 5.29 2.90 5.32
CA ARG A 42 5.32 2.63 3.87
C ARG A 42 5.23 3.88 2.98
N THR A 43 5.08 5.06 3.54
CA THR A 43 5.32 6.34 2.85
C THR A 43 6.72 6.82 3.17
N CYS A 44 7.45 7.23 2.15
CA CYS A 44 8.82 7.70 2.30
C CYS A 44 9.11 8.72 1.19
N THR A 45 9.51 9.90 1.58
CA THR A 45 9.88 10.99 0.66
C THR A 45 11.36 11.30 0.82
N GLU A 46 12.10 11.34 -0.26
CA GLU A 46 13.53 11.67 -0.29
C GLU A 46 13.80 12.84 -1.24
N THR A 47 14.93 13.52 -1.06
CA THR A 47 15.35 14.60 -1.97
C THR A 47 16.46 14.10 -2.88
N HIS A 48 16.23 14.18 -4.20
CA HIS A 48 17.19 13.82 -5.23
C HIS A 48 17.26 14.93 -6.29
N HIS A 49 18.47 15.32 -6.68
CA HIS A 49 18.68 16.39 -7.70
C HIS A 49 17.85 17.65 -7.48
N GLY A 50 17.69 18.07 -6.21
CA GLY A 50 16.97 19.28 -5.84
C GLY A 50 15.44 19.19 -5.83
N THR A 51 14.88 18.02 -6.13
CA THR A 51 13.43 17.77 -6.05
C THR A 51 13.11 16.67 -5.03
N TRP A 52 11.87 16.67 -4.56
CA TRP A 52 11.35 15.61 -3.70
C TRP A 52 10.80 14.45 -4.54
N ILE A 53 10.98 13.24 -4.05
CA ILE A 53 10.52 11.99 -4.67
C ILE A 53 9.89 11.12 -3.59
N ASP A 54 8.65 10.68 -3.81
CA ASP A 54 8.04 9.66 -2.98
C ASP A 54 8.49 8.27 -3.42
N ILE A 55 9.43 7.68 -2.69
CA ILE A 55 9.86 6.29 -2.93
C ILE A 55 8.87 5.27 -2.37
N GLY A 56 7.94 5.71 -1.51
CA GLY A 56 6.82 4.94 -0.99
C GLY A 56 5.49 5.26 -1.66
N GLY A 57 4.39 5.11 -0.92
CA GLY A 57 3.05 5.53 -1.35
C GLY A 57 3.02 7.03 -1.63
N GLN A 58 2.36 7.43 -2.72
CA GLN A 58 2.46 8.81 -3.23
C GLN A 58 1.13 9.43 -3.65
N TRP A 59 0.10 8.62 -3.88
CA TRP A 59 -1.18 9.11 -4.42
C TRP A 59 -2.29 9.09 -3.38
N ILE A 60 -3.24 9.98 -3.59
CA ILE A 60 -4.57 10.01 -2.96
C ILE A 60 -5.61 10.28 -4.04
N GLY A 61 -6.87 9.96 -3.76
CA GLY A 61 -7.94 10.18 -4.74
C GLY A 61 -9.32 10.23 -4.13
N PRO A 62 -10.35 10.44 -4.95
CA PRO A 62 -11.74 10.52 -4.52
C PRO A 62 -12.19 9.29 -3.72
N GLY A 63 -12.90 9.52 -2.61
CA GLY A 63 -13.32 8.48 -1.66
C GLY A 63 -12.29 8.17 -0.57
N GLN A 64 -11.05 8.64 -0.70
CA GLN A 64 -10.04 8.57 0.35
C GLN A 64 -10.16 9.80 1.28
N ASP A 65 -11.34 9.98 1.87
CA ASP A 65 -11.73 11.22 2.56
C ASP A 65 -10.94 11.47 3.84
N ARG A 66 -10.43 10.43 4.48
CA ARG A 66 -9.70 10.56 5.76
C ARG A 66 -8.32 11.15 5.56
N ILE A 67 -7.60 10.70 4.53
CA ILE A 67 -6.29 11.28 4.19
C ILE A 67 -6.46 12.67 3.55
N ALA A 68 -7.47 12.88 2.70
CA ALA A 68 -7.77 14.17 2.11
C ALA A 68 -8.03 15.23 3.19
N ALA A 69 -8.90 14.91 4.17
CA ALA A 69 -9.16 15.79 5.30
C ALA A 69 -7.91 16.06 6.16
N LEU A 70 -7.06 15.05 6.37
CA LEU A 70 -5.80 15.23 7.13
C LEU A 70 -4.82 16.14 6.40
N VAL A 71 -4.69 16.00 5.07
CA VAL A 71 -3.84 16.83 4.19
C VAL A 71 -4.29 18.29 4.27
N GLU A 72 -5.61 18.55 4.15
CA GLU A 72 -6.21 19.87 4.26
C GLU A 72 -6.00 20.47 5.66
N GLU A 73 -6.29 19.71 6.72
CA GLU A 73 -6.15 20.13 8.13
C GLU A 73 -4.70 20.50 8.47
N LEU A 74 -3.74 19.81 7.89
CA LEU A 74 -2.31 20.06 8.09
C LEU A 74 -1.76 21.15 7.16
N GLY A 75 -2.57 21.68 6.24
CA GLY A 75 -2.22 22.78 5.36
C GLY A 75 -1.33 22.39 4.16
N PHE A 76 -1.30 21.11 3.78
CA PHE A 76 -0.61 20.67 2.57
C PHE A 76 -1.47 20.92 1.32
N ALA A 77 -0.81 21.25 0.22
CA ALA A 77 -1.46 21.37 -1.09
C ALA A 77 -1.36 20.07 -1.87
N THR A 78 -2.35 19.82 -2.74
CA THR A 78 -2.34 18.72 -3.70
C THR A 78 -2.29 19.25 -5.14
N TYR A 79 -1.93 18.41 -6.07
CA TYR A 79 -1.98 18.67 -7.50
C TYR A 79 -2.34 17.38 -8.24
N PRO A 80 -3.05 17.49 -9.38
CA PRO A 80 -3.45 16.30 -10.13
C PRO A 80 -2.23 15.59 -10.73
N GLN A 81 -2.34 14.27 -10.84
CA GLN A 81 -1.42 13.44 -11.60
C GLN A 81 -1.40 13.93 -13.05
N PRO A 82 -0.22 14.25 -13.64
CA PRO A 82 -0.14 14.65 -15.03
C PRO A 82 -0.52 13.49 -15.97
N GLU A 83 -1.41 13.77 -16.93
CA GLU A 83 -1.94 12.77 -17.89
C GLU A 83 -2.14 13.33 -19.30
N ASP A 84 -1.72 14.59 -19.53
CA ASP A 84 -1.85 15.21 -20.84
C ASP A 84 -0.97 14.52 -21.88
N GLY A 85 -1.56 14.12 -23.00
CA GLY A 85 -0.88 13.46 -24.12
C GLY A 85 -1.34 12.04 -24.37
N ASP A 86 -0.67 11.39 -25.32
CA ASP A 86 -0.96 9.98 -25.67
C ASP A 86 -0.21 9.03 -24.70
N ASP A 87 -0.89 7.97 -24.30
CA ASP A 87 -0.26 6.82 -23.64
C ASP A 87 0.42 5.93 -24.68
N VAL A 88 1.34 5.08 -24.22
CA VAL A 88 1.98 4.08 -25.08
C VAL A 88 1.68 2.68 -24.57
N VAL A 89 1.12 1.83 -25.38
CA VAL A 89 1.07 0.39 -25.13
C VAL A 89 2.22 -0.27 -25.89
N LEU A 90 3.11 -0.93 -25.14
CA LEU A 90 4.23 -1.70 -25.66
C LEU A 90 3.96 -3.20 -25.47
N ASP A 91 3.58 -3.88 -26.51
CA ASP A 91 3.37 -5.32 -26.55
C ASP A 91 4.26 -6.00 -27.60
N ALA A 92 4.03 -7.27 -27.88
CA ALA A 92 4.81 -8.04 -28.86
C ALA A 92 4.77 -7.45 -30.28
N ASP A 93 3.74 -6.69 -30.63
CA ASP A 93 3.60 -6.02 -31.93
C ASP A 93 4.37 -4.67 -31.98
N GLY A 94 4.96 -4.24 -30.89
CA GLY A 94 5.71 -3.00 -30.74
C GLY A 94 4.93 -1.85 -30.12
N PRO A 95 5.51 -0.63 -30.05
CA PRO A 95 4.87 0.50 -29.38
C PRO A 95 3.71 1.07 -30.22
N ARG A 96 2.59 1.33 -29.55
CA ARG A 96 1.40 1.99 -30.12
C ARG A 96 0.98 3.16 -29.26
N ARG A 97 0.84 4.33 -29.88
CA ARG A 97 0.34 5.54 -29.20
C ARG A 97 -1.19 5.51 -29.20
N LEU A 98 -1.77 5.75 -28.06
CA LEU A 98 -3.21 5.73 -27.83
C LEU A 98 -3.62 6.98 -27.07
N ALA A 99 -4.80 7.52 -27.35
CA ALA A 99 -5.35 8.56 -26.50
C ALA A 99 -5.41 8.08 -25.04
N SER A 100 -5.22 9.00 -24.11
CA SER A 100 -5.23 8.69 -22.67
C SER A 100 -6.45 7.82 -22.29
N TYR A 101 -6.23 6.84 -21.43
CA TYR A 101 -7.19 5.81 -21.00
C TYR A 101 -7.68 4.84 -22.10
N ALA A 102 -7.23 4.96 -23.33
CA ALA A 102 -7.52 3.96 -24.34
C ALA A 102 -6.59 2.75 -24.13
N LEU A 103 -7.14 1.59 -23.81
CA LEU A 103 -6.37 0.34 -23.72
C LEU A 103 -6.06 -0.25 -25.12
N GLY A 104 -6.53 0.41 -26.18
CA GLY A 104 -6.36 0.01 -27.57
C GLY A 104 -7.04 -1.32 -27.88
N PHE A 105 -8.10 -1.65 -27.19
CA PHE A 105 -8.94 -2.80 -27.43
C PHE A 105 -9.77 -2.62 -28.71
N THR A 106 -10.05 -3.72 -29.40
CA THR A 106 -11.15 -3.80 -30.36
C THR A 106 -12.48 -3.73 -29.63
N ASP A 107 -13.57 -3.50 -30.36
CA ASP A 107 -14.92 -3.47 -29.75
C ASP A 107 -15.25 -4.79 -29.03
N GLU A 108 -14.83 -5.95 -29.57
CA GLU A 108 -15.02 -7.25 -28.95
C GLU A 108 -14.18 -7.42 -27.68
N GLU A 109 -12.91 -6.99 -27.69
CA GLU A 109 -12.04 -7.00 -26.53
C GLU A 109 -12.53 -6.07 -25.42
N LEU A 110 -13.05 -4.89 -25.80
CA LEU A 110 -13.61 -3.94 -24.83
C LEU A 110 -14.86 -4.53 -24.16
N VAL A 111 -15.75 -5.17 -24.92
CA VAL A 111 -16.91 -5.88 -24.35
C VAL A 111 -16.46 -6.97 -23.38
N ALA A 112 -15.50 -7.80 -23.78
CA ALA A 112 -14.96 -8.86 -22.91
C ALA A 112 -14.31 -8.31 -21.63
N TYR A 113 -13.60 -7.18 -21.72
CA TYR A 113 -13.03 -6.49 -20.54
C TYR A 113 -14.12 -5.98 -19.60
N LEU A 114 -15.13 -5.29 -20.14
CA LEU A 114 -16.24 -4.77 -19.33
C LEU A 114 -17.06 -5.88 -18.67
N GLU A 115 -17.28 -7.01 -19.38
CA GLU A 115 -17.94 -8.18 -18.81
C GLU A 115 -17.12 -8.83 -17.70
N LEU A 116 -15.78 -8.92 -17.85
CA LEU A 116 -14.88 -9.43 -16.85
C LEU A 116 -14.91 -8.56 -15.56
N VAL A 117 -14.76 -7.24 -15.72
CA VAL A 117 -14.81 -6.28 -14.61
C VAL A 117 -16.18 -6.28 -13.95
N GLY A 118 -17.26 -6.20 -14.71
CA GLY A 118 -18.63 -6.24 -14.17
C GLY A 118 -18.93 -7.53 -13.41
N ALA A 119 -18.40 -8.67 -13.86
CA ALA A 119 -18.53 -9.93 -13.12
C ALA A 119 -17.74 -9.95 -11.82
N LEU A 120 -16.57 -9.30 -11.77
CA LEU A 120 -15.79 -9.14 -10.53
C LEU A 120 -16.50 -8.22 -9.54
N GLU A 121 -17.01 -7.09 -10.01
CA GLU A 121 -17.75 -6.13 -9.18
C GLU A 121 -19.04 -6.73 -8.61
N ALA A 122 -19.75 -7.53 -9.41
CA ALA A 122 -20.95 -8.25 -8.94
C ALA A 122 -20.63 -9.28 -7.81
N ILE A 123 -19.43 -9.84 -7.79
CA ILE A 123 -18.95 -10.65 -6.67
C ILE A 123 -18.59 -9.73 -5.48
N ALA A 124 -17.89 -8.64 -5.75
CA ALA A 124 -17.42 -7.69 -4.74
C ALA A 124 -18.58 -7.13 -3.90
N GLU A 125 -19.68 -6.74 -4.54
CA GLU A 125 -20.90 -6.24 -3.86
C GLU A 125 -21.52 -7.24 -2.86
N GLN A 126 -21.24 -8.53 -3.01
CA GLN A 126 -21.75 -9.57 -2.11
C GLN A 126 -20.83 -9.87 -0.93
N VAL A 127 -19.62 -9.28 -0.90
CA VAL A 127 -18.62 -9.52 0.15
C VAL A 127 -18.78 -8.50 1.27
N PRO A 128 -19.17 -8.89 2.50
CA PRO A 128 -19.24 -7.96 3.63
C PRO A 128 -17.84 -7.41 3.96
N LEU A 129 -17.71 -6.09 4.11
CA LEU A 129 -16.43 -5.42 4.39
C LEU A 129 -15.85 -5.78 5.77
N ASP A 130 -16.72 -5.93 6.75
CA ASP A 130 -16.32 -6.29 8.13
C ASP A 130 -16.05 -7.79 8.32
N ALA A 131 -16.64 -8.64 7.47
CA ALA A 131 -16.59 -10.10 7.59
C ALA A 131 -16.57 -10.82 6.22
N PRO A 132 -15.53 -10.66 5.39
CA PRO A 132 -15.47 -11.26 4.04
C PRO A 132 -15.73 -12.78 4.02
N TRP A 133 -15.32 -13.48 5.06
CA TRP A 133 -15.58 -14.92 5.25
C TRP A 133 -17.06 -15.29 5.43
N ALA A 134 -17.95 -14.32 5.61
CA ALA A 134 -19.40 -14.50 5.72
C ALA A 134 -20.14 -14.28 4.40
N ALA A 135 -19.44 -14.01 3.31
CA ALA A 135 -20.05 -13.89 1.99
C ALA A 135 -20.79 -15.20 1.59
N PRO A 136 -21.85 -15.12 0.77
CA PRO A 136 -22.68 -16.28 0.44
C PRO A 136 -21.88 -17.46 -0.15
N GLU A 137 -20.89 -17.19 -0.98
CA GLU A 137 -20.03 -18.17 -1.65
C GLU A 137 -18.57 -18.09 -1.17
N ALA A 138 -18.35 -17.63 0.08
CA ALA A 138 -17.02 -17.36 0.60
C ALA A 138 -16.04 -18.53 0.43
N GLU A 139 -16.47 -19.77 0.72
CA GLU A 139 -15.60 -20.95 0.61
C GLU A 139 -15.16 -21.20 -0.84
N ALA A 140 -16.07 -21.06 -1.82
CA ALA A 140 -15.77 -21.25 -3.23
C ALA A 140 -14.87 -20.14 -3.76
N TRP A 141 -15.17 -18.88 -3.44
CA TRP A 141 -14.37 -17.74 -3.87
C TRP A 141 -13.00 -17.71 -3.21
N ASP A 142 -12.90 -18.09 -1.95
CA ASP A 142 -11.62 -18.16 -1.25
C ASP A 142 -10.74 -19.32 -1.73
N ALA A 143 -11.34 -20.44 -2.15
CA ALA A 143 -10.61 -21.58 -2.69
C ALA A 143 -10.09 -21.36 -4.13
N THR A 144 -10.59 -20.35 -4.84
CA THR A 144 -10.28 -20.08 -6.25
C THR A 144 -9.26 -18.95 -6.37
N THR A 145 -8.19 -19.12 -7.18
CA THR A 145 -7.31 -18.01 -7.51
C THR A 145 -8.00 -17.05 -8.48
N LEU A 146 -7.66 -15.75 -8.43
CA LEU A 146 -8.14 -14.80 -9.43
C LEU A 146 -7.73 -15.24 -10.85
N ALA A 147 -6.53 -15.79 -11.03
CA ALA A 147 -6.07 -16.31 -12.32
C ALA A 147 -6.93 -17.47 -12.85
N ASP A 148 -7.31 -18.42 -12.00
CA ASP A 148 -8.18 -19.54 -12.41
C ASP A 148 -9.59 -19.04 -12.73
N TRP A 149 -10.09 -18.06 -12.00
CA TRP A 149 -11.38 -17.45 -12.25
C TRP A 149 -11.41 -16.71 -13.60
N VAL A 150 -10.35 -15.95 -13.95
CA VAL A 150 -10.22 -15.32 -15.29
C VAL A 150 -10.10 -16.37 -16.38
N ARG A 151 -9.26 -17.40 -16.18
CA ARG A 151 -9.08 -18.49 -17.17
C ARG A 151 -10.36 -19.30 -17.43
N GLY A 152 -11.23 -19.41 -16.43
CA GLY A 152 -12.54 -20.05 -16.56
C GLY A 152 -13.55 -19.27 -17.40
N ARG A 153 -13.18 -18.08 -17.88
CA ARG A 153 -13.94 -17.22 -18.77
C ARG A 153 -13.30 -17.18 -20.15
N ASP A 154 -14.09 -17.05 -21.17
CA ASP A 154 -13.58 -16.93 -22.55
C ASP A 154 -13.10 -15.49 -22.80
N VAL A 155 -11.99 -15.12 -22.14
CA VAL A 155 -11.39 -13.78 -22.22
C VAL A 155 -10.26 -13.81 -23.24
N PRO A 156 -10.22 -12.87 -24.21
CA PRO A 156 -9.09 -12.75 -25.14
C PRO A 156 -7.74 -12.58 -24.41
N GLU A 157 -6.70 -13.18 -24.94
CA GLU A 157 -5.36 -13.19 -24.30
C GLU A 157 -4.84 -11.77 -23.99
N ARG A 158 -5.05 -10.84 -24.91
CA ARG A 158 -4.67 -9.45 -24.75
C ARG A 158 -5.42 -8.76 -23.60
N VAL A 159 -6.71 -9.05 -23.45
CA VAL A 159 -7.54 -8.53 -22.34
C VAL A 159 -7.04 -9.11 -21.02
N ALA A 160 -6.79 -10.42 -20.96
CA ALA A 160 -6.23 -11.07 -19.78
C ALA A 160 -4.85 -10.52 -19.39
N GLY A 161 -4.00 -10.23 -20.39
CA GLY A 161 -2.67 -9.64 -20.18
C GLY A 161 -2.73 -8.24 -19.55
N LEU A 162 -3.57 -7.34 -20.09
CA LEU A 162 -3.74 -5.99 -19.57
C LEU A 162 -4.46 -6.00 -18.20
N PHE A 163 -5.41 -6.92 -17.99
CA PHE A 163 -6.01 -7.12 -16.68
C PHE A 163 -4.97 -7.58 -15.63
N GLU A 164 -4.04 -8.49 -16.00
CA GLU A 164 -2.94 -8.90 -15.13
C GLU A 164 -1.98 -7.72 -14.79
N VAL A 165 -1.71 -6.80 -15.75
CA VAL A 165 -0.96 -5.56 -15.45
C VAL A 165 -1.66 -4.76 -14.36
N ALA A 166 -2.96 -4.54 -14.50
CA ALA A 166 -3.74 -3.81 -13.50
C ALA A 166 -3.76 -4.54 -12.14
N VAL A 167 -3.91 -5.86 -12.13
CA VAL A 167 -3.82 -6.68 -10.89
C VAL A 167 -2.47 -6.50 -10.21
N ARG A 168 -1.37 -6.58 -10.95
CA ARG A 168 -0.03 -6.37 -10.40
C ARG A 168 0.16 -4.96 -9.86
N ALA A 169 -0.33 -3.96 -10.59
CA ALA A 169 -0.25 -2.56 -10.17
C ALA A 169 -1.04 -2.26 -8.89
N VAL A 170 -2.16 -2.96 -8.66
CA VAL A 170 -3.00 -2.79 -7.46
C VAL A 170 -2.46 -3.58 -6.26
N PHE A 171 -2.02 -4.82 -6.48
CA PHE A 171 -1.72 -5.75 -5.38
C PHE A 171 -0.22 -6.00 -5.14
N ALA A 172 0.66 -5.60 -6.07
CA ALA A 172 2.06 -6.01 -6.11
C ALA A 172 2.23 -7.55 -6.03
N ALA A 173 1.27 -8.25 -6.60
CA ALA A 173 1.15 -9.71 -6.66
C ALA A 173 0.48 -10.11 -7.98
N SER A 174 0.73 -11.32 -8.48
CA SER A 174 0.03 -11.84 -9.65
C SER A 174 -1.36 -12.36 -9.28
N ALA A 175 -2.27 -12.42 -10.25
CA ALA A 175 -3.60 -13.00 -10.08
C ALA A 175 -3.55 -14.47 -9.57
N ALA A 176 -2.46 -15.19 -9.83
CA ALA A 176 -2.26 -16.55 -9.34
C ALA A 176 -1.98 -16.63 -7.82
N GLN A 177 -1.57 -15.53 -7.20
CA GLN A 177 -1.26 -15.46 -5.77
C GLN A 177 -2.45 -15.01 -4.92
N LEU A 178 -3.48 -14.44 -5.54
CA LEU A 178 -4.64 -13.84 -4.88
C LEU A 178 -5.83 -14.81 -4.85
N SER A 179 -6.55 -14.89 -3.72
CA SER A 179 -7.87 -15.50 -3.76
C SER A 179 -8.88 -14.56 -4.42
N LEU A 180 -9.87 -15.12 -5.10
CA LEU A 180 -10.96 -14.32 -5.68
C LEU A 180 -11.72 -13.56 -4.59
N LEU A 181 -11.92 -14.16 -3.41
CA LEU A 181 -12.56 -13.52 -2.28
C LEU A 181 -11.76 -12.30 -1.79
N HIS A 182 -10.41 -12.41 -1.74
CA HIS A 182 -9.57 -11.28 -1.36
C HIS A 182 -9.66 -10.14 -2.37
N THR A 183 -9.60 -10.47 -3.66
CA THR A 183 -9.72 -9.48 -4.73
C THR A 183 -11.08 -8.78 -4.68
N ALA A 184 -12.17 -9.54 -4.53
CA ALA A 184 -13.52 -9.00 -4.43
C ALA A 184 -13.71 -8.09 -3.20
N HIS A 185 -13.19 -8.50 -2.02
CA HIS A 185 -13.18 -7.65 -0.83
C HIS A 185 -12.41 -6.34 -1.07
N TYR A 186 -11.26 -6.41 -1.71
CA TYR A 186 -10.41 -5.24 -1.98
C TYR A 186 -11.11 -4.26 -2.93
N VAL A 187 -11.72 -4.78 -4.01
CA VAL A 187 -12.54 -3.99 -4.96
C VAL A 187 -13.71 -3.32 -4.25
N HIS A 188 -14.45 -4.06 -3.41
CA HIS A 188 -15.55 -3.50 -2.64
C HIS A 188 -15.07 -2.41 -1.65
N SER A 189 -13.92 -2.62 -1.01
CA SER A 189 -13.37 -1.67 -0.05
C SER A 189 -13.04 -0.29 -0.65
N ALA A 190 -12.88 -0.21 -1.97
CA ALA A 190 -12.54 0.99 -2.73
C ALA A 190 -13.69 1.50 -3.63
N ASP A 191 -14.90 0.97 -3.48
CA ASP A 191 -16.07 1.32 -4.30
C ASP A 191 -15.91 1.00 -5.81
N GLY A 192 -15.18 -0.05 -6.17
CA GLY A 192 -15.12 -0.56 -7.53
C GLY A 192 -13.71 -0.72 -8.10
N TRP A 193 -13.64 -1.47 -9.22
CA TRP A 193 -12.38 -1.75 -9.91
C TRP A 193 -11.76 -0.50 -10.53
N SER A 194 -12.57 0.34 -11.19
CA SER A 194 -12.09 1.59 -11.79
C SER A 194 -11.53 2.54 -10.76
N LYS A 195 -12.06 2.58 -9.54
CA LYS A 195 -11.49 3.37 -8.44
C LYS A 195 -10.07 2.94 -8.07
N LEU A 196 -9.74 1.68 -8.25
CA LEU A 196 -8.40 1.14 -7.97
C LEU A 196 -7.42 1.37 -9.12
N THR A 197 -7.89 1.45 -10.37
CA THR A 197 -7.05 1.42 -11.57
C THR A 197 -6.92 2.75 -12.29
N ASP A 198 -7.90 3.66 -12.13
CA ASP A 198 -7.91 4.92 -12.86
C ASP A 198 -7.16 6.01 -12.08
N SER A 199 -6.54 6.93 -12.80
CA SER A 199 -6.00 8.14 -12.20
C SER A 199 -7.11 9.17 -12.04
N GLU A 200 -7.70 9.69 -13.13
CA GLU A 200 -8.83 10.61 -13.02
C GLU A 200 -10.06 9.92 -12.40
N GLY A 201 -10.54 10.44 -11.30
CA GLY A 201 -11.65 9.84 -10.54
C GLY A 201 -11.28 8.60 -9.73
N GLY A 202 -10.02 8.15 -9.77
CA GLY A 202 -9.49 6.96 -9.08
C GLY A 202 -8.45 7.25 -8.00
N ALA A 203 -7.83 6.19 -7.53
CA ALA A 203 -6.91 6.22 -6.38
C ALA A 203 -5.59 6.95 -6.65
N GLN A 204 -5.24 7.17 -7.93
CA GLN A 204 -4.00 7.81 -8.35
C GLN A 204 -4.21 9.25 -8.82
N GLN A 205 -5.36 9.89 -8.51
CA GLN A 205 -5.73 11.19 -9.04
C GLN A 205 -4.82 12.32 -8.59
N ASP A 206 -4.49 12.39 -7.31
CA ASP A 206 -3.79 13.52 -6.74
C ASP A 206 -2.49 13.14 -6.06
N ARG A 207 -1.52 14.04 -6.12
CA ARG A 207 -0.25 13.96 -5.41
C ARG A 207 -0.14 15.12 -4.41
N ILE A 208 0.62 14.93 -3.34
CA ILE A 208 0.83 15.94 -2.30
C ILE A 208 2.11 16.72 -2.62
N VAL A 209 2.02 18.04 -2.62
CA VAL A 209 3.19 18.92 -2.82
C VAL A 209 4.18 18.73 -1.66
N GLY A 210 5.42 18.40 -2.01
CA GLY A 210 6.46 18.10 -1.02
C GLY A 210 6.50 16.63 -0.57
N GLY A 211 5.58 15.80 -1.05
CA GLY A 211 5.52 14.37 -0.77
C GLY A 211 4.62 13.98 0.41
N VAL A 212 4.44 12.69 0.58
CA VAL A 212 3.49 12.13 1.58
C VAL A 212 4.11 12.01 2.98
N GLN A 213 5.42 11.73 3.11
CA GLN A 213 6.04 11.58 4.42
C GLN A 213 5.92 12.83 5.31
N PRO A 214 6.06 14.08 4.80
CA PRO A 214 5.84 15.29 5.60
C PRO A 214 4.46 15.37 6.27
N VAL A 215 3.43 14.78 5.68
CA VAL A 215 2.10 14.69 6.31
C VAL A 215 2.14 13.80 7.57
N ALA A 216 2.88 12.69 7.51
CA ALA A 216 3.07 11.82 8.67
C ALA A 216 3.93 12.48 9.76
N GLU A 217 4.93 13.28 9.35
CA GLU A 217 5.76 14.08 10.27
C GLU A 217 4.92 15.13 10.99
N ALA A 218 4.11 15.89 10.25
CA ALA A 218 3.22 16.88 10.83
C ALA A 218 2.14 16.26 11.74
N LEU A 219 1.67 15.04 11.44
CA LEU A 219 0.79 14.29 12.33
C LEU A 219 1.52 13.87 13.62
N ALA A 220 2.77 13.43 13.52
CA ALA A 220 3.59 13.10 14.68
C ALA A 220 3.88 14.32 15.56
N ASP A 221 4.07 15.50 14.98
CA ASP A 221 4.32 16.77 15.67
C ASP A 221 3.12 17.25 16.50
N ARG A 222 1.92 16.71 16.30
CA ARG A 222 0.76 16.95 17.18
C ARG A 222 0.88 16.27 18.55
N LEU A 223 1.77 15.30 18.65
CA LEU A 223 2.04 14.59 19.91
C LEU A 223 3.10 15.34 20.73
N PRO A 224 3.03 15.28 22.08
CA PRO A 224 4.06 15.86 22.93
C PRO A 224 5.47 15.36 22.57
N ALA A 225 6.45 16.22 22.71
CA ALA A 225 7.85 15.85 22.48
C ALA A 225 8.24 14.60 23.30
N GLY A 226 8.91 13.64 22.64
CA GLY A 226 9.32 12.37 23.23
C GLY A 226 8.25 11.27 23.27
N THR A 227 7.03 11.54 22.80
CA THR A 227 5.98 10.51 22.63
C THR A 227 6.36 9.53 21.53
N VAL A 228 6.83 10.01 20.38
CA VAL A 228 7.34 9.17 19.28
C VAL A 228 8.83 8.93 19.50
N ARG A 229 9.23 7.68 19.55
CA ARG A 229 10.63 7.25 19.78
C ARG A 229 11.12 6.46 18.58
N LEU A 230 11.97 7.09 17.82
CA LEU A 230 12.62 6.51 16.66
C LEU A 230 13.80 5.60 17.06
N GLY A 231 14.19 4.68 16.18
CA GLY A 231 15.27 3.72 16.42
C GLY A 231 14.96 2.73 17.55
N ARG A 232 13.69 2.45 17.81
CA ARG A 232 13.19 1.57 18.86
C ARG A 232 12.41 0.41 18.28
N ALA A 233 13.13 -0.54 17.68
CA ALA A 233 12.55 -1.77 17.16
C ALA A 233 12.02 -2.63 18.31
N VAL A 234 10.69 -2.84 18.35
CA VAL A 234 10.07 -3.75 19.30
C VAL A 234 10.39 -5.18 18.90
N GLU A 235 10.83 -5.96 19.87
CA GLU A 235 11.21 -7.37 19.71
C GLU A 235 10.23 -8.30 20.41
N ARG A 236 9.67 -7.87 21.56
CA ARG A 236 8.86 -8.73 22.42
C ARG A 236 7.71 -7.98 23.09
N ILE A 237 6.59 -8.66 23.25
CA ILE A 237 5.40 -8.21 23.98
C ILE A 237 4.99 -9.27 24.99
N ASP A 238 5.14 -8.96 26.28
CA ASP A 238 4.75 -9.82 27.39
C ASP A 238 3.44 -9.36 27.97
N GLN A 239 2.42 -10.19 27.97
CA GLN A 239 1.08 -9.88 28.44
C GLN A 239 0.78 -10.64 29.74
N GLN A 240 0.34 -9.93 30.77
CA GLN A 240 0.01 -10.47 32.09
C GLN A 240 -1.40 -9.99 32.51
N ALA A 241 -1.91 -10.55 33.60
CA ALA A 241 -3.21 -10.15 34.13
C ALA A 241 -3.31 -8.65 34.44
N GLY A 242 -2.22 -8.05 34.94
CA GLY A 242 -2.16 -6.64 35.36
C GLY A 242 -1.80 -5.64 34.27
N GLY A 243 -1.28 -6.07 33.12
CA GLY A 243 -0.79 -5.15 32.08
C GLY A 243 -0.05 -5.86 30.94
N VAL A 244 0.63 -5.09 30.13
CA VAL A 244 1.51 -5.55 29.07
C VAL A 244 2.87 -4.86 29.19
N THR A 245 3.92 -5.59 28.89
CA THR A 245 5.29 -5.05 28.83
C THR A 245 5.81 -5.18 27.41
N VAL A 246 6.30 -4.08 26.85
CA VAL A 246 6.86 -4.01 25.50
C VAL A 246 8.36 -3.78 25.59
N VAL A 247 9.14 -4.61 24.90
CA VAL A 247 10.61 -4.58 24.91
C VAL A 247 11.13 -4.16 23.54
N ALA A 248 12.00 -3.14 23.52
CA ALA A 248 12.66 -2.62 22.33
C ALA A 248 14.15 -2.37 22.66
N GLY A 249 15.00 -3.37 22.44
CA GLY A 249 16.40 -3.36 22.84
C GLY A 249 16.58 -3.17 24.33
N ASP A 250 17.21 -2.06 24.74
CA ASP A 250 17.44 -1.67 26.13
C ASP A 250 16.22 -0.98 26.79
N LEU A 251 15.22 -0.60 26.01
CA LEU A 251 14.01 0.05 26.49
C LEU A 251 12.94 -0.97 26.84
N THR A 252 12.33 -0.80 28.01
CA THR A 252 11.17 -1.58 28.45
C THR A 252 10.07 -0.62 28.92
N VAL A 253 8.88 -0.74 28.34
CA VAL A 253 7.71 0.08 28.67
C VAL A 253 6.58 -0.80 29.14
N ALA A 254 6.02 -0.50 30.32
CA ALA A 254 4.79 -1.12 30.82
C ALA A 254 3.56 -0.31 30.37
N ALA A 255 2.48 -1.00 30.04
CA ALA A 255 1.24 -0.35 29.65
C ALA A 255 -0.01 -1.16 30.03
N ASP A 256 -1.18 -0.54 29.99
CA ASP A 256 -2.45 -1.24 30.11
C ASP A 256 -2.81 -1.96 28.81
N ARG A 257 -2.50 -1.35 27.67
CA ARG A 257 -2.80 -1.87 26.32
C ARG A 257 -1.63 -1.62 25.38
N VAL A 258 -1.54 -2.47 24.35
CA VAL A 258 -0.63 -2.26 23.22
C VAL A 258 -1.40 -2.31 21.91
N VAL A 259 -1.09 -1.34 21.03
CA VAL A 259 -1.55 -1.30 19.64
C VAL A 259 -0.39 -1.73 18.75
N VAL A 260 -0.52 -2.84 18.06
CA VAL A 260 0.44 -3.29 17.04
C VAL A 260 -0.03 -2.77 15.68
N ALA A 261 0.62 -1.70 15.21
CA ALA A 261 0.33 -1.01 13.95
C ALA A 261 1.39 -1.35 12.88
N LEU A 262 1.69 -2.63 12.77
CA LEU A 262 2.68 -3.19 11.85
C LEU A 262 1.99 -3.99 10.73
N PRO A 263 2.63 -4.12 9.56
CA PRO A 263 2.20 -5.10 8.56
C PRO A 263 2.12 -6.51 9.20
N PRO A 264 1.15 -7.36 8.79
CA PRO A 264 0.96 -8.69 9.39
C PRO A 264 2.22 -9.54 9.44
N THR A 265 3.02 -9.54 8.36
CA THR A 265 4.31 -10.24 8.30
C THR A 265 5.31 -9.76 9.36
N MET A 266 5.29 -8.46 9.69
CA MET A 266 6.17 -7.90 10.71
C MET A 266 5.62 -8.13 12.12
N ALA A 267 4.30 -8.07 12.30
CA ALA A 267 3.66 -8.45 13.55
C ALA A 267 3.96 -9.92 13.92
N GLY A 268 4.04 -10.83 12.93
CA GLY A 268 4.41 -12.22 13.13
C GLY A 268 5.89 -12.46 13.48
N ARG A 269 6.74 -11.43 13.46
CA ARG A 269 8.17 -11.53 13.83
C ARG A 269 8.47 -11.10 15.26
N LEU A 270 7.46 -10.56 15.97
CA LEU A 270 7.60 -10.24 17.38
C LEU A 270 7.46 -11.51 18.22
N ASP A 271 8.21 -11.56 19.32
CA ASP A 271 8.05 -12.58 20.34
C ASP A 271 6.86 -12.20 21.25
N TYR A 272 5.94 -13.13 21.48
CA TYR A 272 4.75 -12.92 22.33
C TYR A 272 4.74 -13.90 23.50
N ASP A 273 4.55 -13.38 24.71
CA ASP A 273 4.36 -14.20 25.91
C ASP A 273 3.05 -13.79 26.64
N PRO A 274 2.04 -14.65 26.76
CA PRO A 274 1.98 -16.01 26.16
C PRO A 274 1.92 -15.97 24.62
N PRO A 275 2.24 -17.07 23.94
CA PRO A 275 2.14 -17.17 22.48
C PRO A 275 0.75 -16.77 21.98
N LEU A 276 0.69 -16.21 20.77
CA LEU A 276 -0.57 -15.87 20.12
C LEU A 276 -1.44 -17.13 19.93
N PRO A 277 -2.78 -16.99 20.01
CA PRO A 277 -3.68 -18.10 19.65
C PRO A 277 -3.40 -18.59 18.22
N ALA A 278 -3.46 -19.90 18.02
CA ALA A 278 -3.06 -20.56 16.78
C ALA A 278 -3.66 -19.91 15.50
N ARG A 279 -4.94 -19.51 15.55
CA ARG A 279 -5.58 -18.85 14.39
C ARG A 279 -4.93 -17.50 14.06
N ARG A 280 -4.53 -16.71 15.06
CA ARG A 280 -3.84 -15.43 14.83
C ARG A 280 -2.41 -15.64 14.37
N ASP A 281 -1.71 -16.60 14.96
CA ASP A 281 -0.35 -16.97 14.58
C ASP A 281 -0.30 -17.50 13.14
N GLN A 282 -1.22 -18.39 12.78
CA GLN A 282 -1.34 -18.89 11.40
C GLN A 282 -1.73 -17.79 10.40
N LEU A 283 -2.58 -16.83 10.77
CA LEU A 283 -2.94 -15.71 9.89
C LEU A 283 -1.70 -14.97 9.40
N VAL A 284 -0.81 -14.56 10.32
CA VAL A 284 0.38 -13.78 9.94
C VAL A 284 1.38 -14.56 9.10
N GLN A 285 1.34 -15.90 9.14
CA GLN A 285 2.15 -16.77 8.29
C GLN A 285 1.54 -16.97 6.89
N HIS A 286 0.22 -16.78 6.73
CA HIS A 286 -0.53 -16.95 5.49
C HIS A 286 -0.93 -15.62 4.84
N MET A 287 -0.35 -14.52 5.26
CA MET A 287 -0.65 -13.19 4.74
C MET A 287 0.65 -12.51 4.25
N PRO A 288 1.21 -12.97 3.10
CA PRO A 288 2.44 -12.41 2.57
C PRO A 288 2.25 -10.96 2.13
N GLN A 289 3.32 -10.17 2.21
CA GLN A 289 3.38 -8.85 1.59
C GLN A 289 3.50 -8.98 0.08
N GLY A 290 2.98 -7.99 -0.64
CA GLY A 290 3.27 -7.81 -2.05
C GLY A 290 4.77 -7.56 -2.29
N SER A 291 5.24 -7.87 -3.48
CA SER A 291 6.62 -7.66 -3.89
C SER A 291 6.70 -6.50 -4.87
N VAL A 292 7.50 -5.47 -4.55
CA VAL A 292 7.65 -4.30 -5.42
C VAL A 292 9.03 -3.68 -5.31
N VAL A 293 9.60 -3.36 -6.46
CA VAL A 293 10.71 -2.42 -6.59
C VAL A 293 10.15 -1.18 -7.29
N LYS A 294 10.06 -0.07 -6.57
CA LYS A 294 9.64 1.21 -7.14
C LYS A 294 10.85 1.92 -7.71
N PHE A 295 10.73 2.47 -8.91
CA PHE A 295 11.80 3.25 -9.54
C PHE A 295 11.34 4.62 -10.00
N HIS A 296 12.31 5.50 -10.15
CA HIS A 296 12.19 6.84 -10.70
C HIS A 296 13.32 7.10 -11.67
N VAL A 297 12.99 7.56 -12.89
CA VAL A 297 13.94 8.02 -13.89
C VAL A 297 13.80 9.53 -14.01
N LEU A 298 14.88 10.25 -13.72
CA LEU A 298 14.94 11.70 -13.80
C LEU A 298 15.56 12.13 -15.13
N TYR A 299 14.99 13.18 -15.70
CA TYR A 299 15.46 13.84 -16.91
C TYR A 299 15.59 15.34 -16.65
N ASP A 300 16.41 16.07 -17.41
CA ASP A 300 16.55 17.52 -17.28
C ASP A 300 15.20 18.25 -17.43
N GLU A 301 14.32 17.73 -18.30
CA GLU A 301 12.95 18.24 -18.54
C GLU A 301 12.00 17.06 -18.87
N PRO A 302 10.66 17.25 -18.74
CA PRO A 302 9.67 16.25 -19.17
C PRO A 302 9.50 16.26 -20.70
N TRP A 303 10.53 15.83 -21.41
CA TRP A 303 10.66 15.91 -22.86
C TRP A 303 9.54 15.20 -23.63
N TRP A 304 8.96 14.16 -23.05
CA TRP A 304 7.83 13.39 -23.64
C TRP A 304 6.61 14.26 -23.87
N ARG A 305 6.36 15.25 -23.02
CA ARG A 305 5.25 16.20 -23.17
C ARG A 305 5.36 17.01 -24.47
N ALA A 306 6.57 17.43 -24.83
CA ALA A 306 6.82 18.14 -26.10
C ALA A 306 6.60 17.26 -27.33
N GLU A 307 6.68 15.94 -27.17
CA GLU A 307 6.39 14.93 -28.19
C GLU A 307 4.92 14.46 -28.18
N GLY A 308 4.09 15.07 -27.32
CA GLY A 308 2.65 14.76 -27.18
C GLY A 308 2.38 13.43 -26.47
N LEU A 309 3.31 12.97 -25.62
CA LEU A 309 3.15 11.78 -24.80
C LEU A 309 2.82 12.14 -23.34
N SER A 310 2.00 11.33 -22.68
CA SER A 310 1.65 11.47 -21.26
C SER A 310 2.77 11.04 -20.31
N GLY A 311 3.70 10.18 -20.76
CA GLY A 311 4.67 9.49 -19.91
C GLY A 311 4.16 8.16 -19.35
N THR A 312 2.92 7.80 -19.62
CA THR A 312 2.34 6.50 -19.30
C THR A 312 2.73 5.47 -20.37
N VAL A 313 3.35 4.38 -19.92
CA VAL A 313 3.64 3.20 -20.73
C VAL A 313 2.97 2.01 -20.07
N LEU A 314 2.12 1.31 -20.82
CA LEU A 314 1.53 0.02 -20.44
C LEU A 314 2.26 -1.09 -21.19
N SER A 315 2.85 -2.05 -20.47
CA SER A 315 3.71 -3.08 -21.07
C SER A 315 3.47 -4.45 -20.43
N PRO A 316 2.45 -5.19 -20.93
CA PRO A 316 2.05 -6.48 -20.37
C PRO A 316 3.14 -7.56 -20.46
N ASP A 317 3.98 -7.50 -21.50
CA ASP A 317 5.01 -8.50 -21.80
C ASP A 317 6.39 -8.14 -21.21
N GLU A 318 6.51 -6.99 -20.53
CA GLU A 318 7.77 -6.49 -19.98
C GLU A 318 7.82 -6.65 -18.46
N PRO A 319 9.04 -6.60 -17.86
CA PRO A 319 9.19 -6.68 -16.40
C PRO A 319 8.55 -5.52 -15.61
N ILE A 320 8.38 -4.34 -16.26
CA ILE A 320 7.67 -3.19 -15.71
C ILE A 320 6.30 -3.09 -16.38
N GLY A 321 5.22 -3.10 -15.61
CA GLY A 321 3.85 -3.14 -16.14
C GLY A 321 3.32 -1.77 -16.56
N VAL A 322 3.59 -0.75 -15.74
CA VAL A 322 3.06 0.61 -15.95
C VAL A 322 4.04 1.68 -15.47
N THR A 323 4.06 2.82 -16.19
CA THR A 323 4.78 4.03 -15.78
C THR A 323 3.86 5.23 -15.72
N PHE A 324 4.30 6.29 -15.00
CA PHE A 324 3.56 7.52 -14.79
C PHE A 324 4.50 8.73 -14.89
N ASP A 325 4.00 9.82 -15.47
CA ASP A 325 4.67 11.12 -15.34
C ASP A 325 4.48 11.66 -13.92
N CYS A 326 5.52 11.63 -13.14
CA CYS A 326 5.53 12.13 -11.76
C CYS A 326 6.29 13.46 -11.61
N THR A 327 6.45 14.20 -12.70
CA THR A 327 7.07 15.52 -12.69
C THR A 327 6.39 16.44 -11.69
N PRO A 328 7.15 17.12 -10.81
CA PRO A 328 6.59 18.05 -9.85
C PRO A 328 5.91 19.26 -10.52
N PRO A 329 5.08 20.03 -9.78
CA PRO A 329 4.29 21.13 -10.36
C PRO A 329 5.11 22.27 -11.01
N ASP A 330 6.36 22.44 -10.59
CA ASP A 330 7.29 23.43 -11.19
C ASP A 330 7.87 22.97 -12.54
N GLY A 331 7.58 21.75 -12.96
CA GLY A 331 7.91 21.21 -14.27
C GLY A 331 9.34 20.69 -14.42
N THR A 332 10.16 20.74 -13.37
CA THR A 332 11.57 20.29 -13.43
C THR A 332 12.03 19.67 -12.11
N PRO A 333 12.88 18.62 -12.17
CA PRO A 333 13.24 17.80 -13.33
C PRO A 333 12.05 17.01 -13.87
N GLY A 334 12.11 16.54 -15.12
CA GLY A 334 11.17 15.57 -15.64
C GLY A 334 11.31 14.25 -14.88
N LEU A 335 10.20 13.63 -14.48
CA LEU A 335 10.22 12.45 -13.61
C LEU A 335 9.24 11.38 -14.12
N ILE A 336 9.76 10.25 -14.60
CA ILE A 336 8.99 9.04 -14.87
C ILE A 336 9.14 8.10 -13.69
N SER A 337 8.03 7.64 -13.15
CA SER A 337 7.99 6.64 -12.07
C SER A 337 7.30 5.36 -12.56
N GLY A 338 7.71 4.23 -12.00
CA GLY A 338 7.08 2.95 -12.30
C GLY A 338 7.53 1.88 -11.31
N PHE A 339 7.19 0.64 -11.65
CA PHE A 339 7.35 -0.46 -10.72
C PHE A 339 7.75 -1.75 -11.43
N PHE A 340 8.59 -2.52 -10.76
CA PHE A 340 8.59 -3.97 -10.91
C PHE A 340 7.62 -4.52 -9.84
N GLU A 341 6.72 -5.42 -10.22
CA GLU A 341 5.65 -5.87 -9.33
C GLU A 341 5.49 -7.39 -9.36
N GLY A 342 5.11 -7.96 -8.21
CA GLY A 342 4.89 -9.39 -8.08
C GLY A 342 6.11 -10.21 -8.46
N PRO A 343 5.99 -11.24 -9.34
CA PRO A 343 7.11 -12.09 -9.73
C PRO A 343 8.28 -11.34 -10.37
N ALA A 344 8.00 -10.27 -11.14
CA ALA A 344 9.04 -9.43 -11.74
C ALA A 344 9.86 -8.69 -10.69
N ALA A 345 9.22 -8.22 -9.60
CA ALA A 345 9.93 -7.60 -8.48
C ALA A 345 10.85 -8.58 -7.74
N VAL A 346 10.44 -9.84 -7.58
CA VAL A 346 11.29 -10.87 -6.97
C VAL A 346 12.57 -11.06 -7.81
N THR A 347 12.43 -11.18 -9.13
CA THR A 347 13.57 -11.28 -10.03
C THR A 347 14.45 -10.02 -10.01
N ALA A 348 13.81 -8.84 -10.03
CA ALA A 348 14.53 -7.55 -9.96
C ALA A 348 15.26 -7.37 -8.62
N GLY A 349 14.77 -7.92 -7.52
CA GLY A 349 15.44 -7.91 -6.22
C GLY A 349 16.77 -8.67 -6.18
N GLU A 350 17.01 -9.59 -7.14
CA GLU A 350 18.27 -10.31 -7.31
C GLU A 350 19.29 -9.55 -8.18
N GLN A 351 18.87 -8.46 -8.83
CA GLN A 351 19.68 -7.62 -9.70
C GLN A 351 20.29 -6.44 -8.95
N THR A 352 21.38 -5.91 -9.49
CA THR A 352 21.94 -4.62 -9.03
C THR A 352 21.03 -3.44 -9.47
N PRO A 353 21.14 -2.28 -8.83
CA PRO A 353 20.42 -1.07 -9.28
C PRO A 353 20.74 -0.68 -10.73
N GLU A 354 21.98 -0.90 -11.19
CA GLU A 354 22.43 -0.63 -12.54
C GLU A 354 21.75 -1.56 -13.56
N GLU A 355 21.64 -2.85 -13.26
CA GLU A 355 20.93 -3.83 -14.10
C GLU A 355 19.46 -3.49 -14.21
N ARG A 356 18.80 -3.14 -13.09
CA ARG A 356 17.40 -2.69 -13.09
C ARG A 356 17.20 -1.41 -13.91
N ARG A 357 18.12 -0.44 -13.76
CA ARG A 357 18.12 0.79 -14.57
C ARG A 357 18.17 0.47 -16.06
N ASP A 358 19.06 -0.43 -16.47
CA ASP A 358 19.22 -0.77 -17.88
C ASP A 358 17.97 -1.46 -18.46
N VAL A 359 17.29 -2.28 -17.68
CA VAL A 359 15.98 -2.84 -18.03
C VAL A 359 14.96 -1.73 -18.22
N VAL A 360 14.78 -0.84 -17.22
CA VAL A 360 13.80 0.25 -17.26
C VAL A 360 14.04 1.18 -18.43
N VAL A 361 15.27 1.68 -18.58
CA VAL A 361 15.65 2.60 -19.68
C VAL A 361 15.47 1.92 -21.04
N GLY A 362 15.76 0.62 -21.12
CA GLY A 362 15.52 -0.18 -22.32
C GLY A 362 14.05 -0.25 -22.71
N VAL A 363 13.16 -0.48 -21.77
CA VAL A 363 11.69 -0.48 -22.00
C VAL A 363 11.22 0.90 -22.43
N LEU A 364 11.59 1.96 -21.69
CA LEU A 364 11.21 3.34 -22.01
C LEU A 364 11.71 3.76 -23.41
N ALA A 365 12.93 3.36 -23.79
CA ALA A 365 13.47 3.66 -25.13
C ALA A 365 12.71 2.94 -26.25
N ARG A 366 12.28 1.68 -26.03
CA ARG A 366 11.43 0.99 -27.01
C ARG A 366 10.03 1.62 -27.11
N ALA A 367 9.47 2.07 -25.98
CA ALA A 367 8.14 2.64 -25.93
C ALA A 367 8.08 4.08 -26.47
N MET A 368 8.98 4.96 -25.98
CA MET A 368 8.93 6.40 -26.20
C MET A 368 10.03 6.94 -27.12
N GLY A 369 11.00 6.09 -27.52
CA GLY A 369 12.12 6.47 -28.40
C GLY A 369 13.45 6.68 -27.67
N GLU A 370 14.53 6.84 -28.46
CA GLU A 370 15.92 6.84 -27.98
C GLU A 370 16.24 7.97 -26.98
N ARG A 371 15.46 9.07 -26.98
CA ARG A 371 15.64 10.17 -26.02
C ARG A 371 15.43 9.73 -24.55
N ALA A 372 14.70 8.64 -24.33
CA ALA A 372 14.57 8.03 -23.01
C ALA A 372 15.87 7.52 -22.40
N ARG A 373 16.96 7.42 -23.19
CA ARG A 373 18.29 7.06 -22.71
C ARG A 373 19.08 8.24 -22.12
N ASP A 374 18.65 9.46 -22.34
CA ASP A 374 19.32 10.69 -21.83
C ASP A 374 18.98 10.93 -20.36
N VAL A 375 19.26 9.94 -19.51
CA VAL A 375 18.88 9.90 -18.11
C VAL A 375 19.79 10.79 -17.25
N LEU A 376 19.22 11.74 -16.52
CA LEU A 376 19.92 12.54 -15.50
C LEU A 376 20.28 11.68 -14.28
N ALA A 377 19.31 10.92 -13.76
CA ALA A 377 19.49 10.01 -12.63
C ALA A 377 18.45 8.87 -12.64
N TYR A 378 18.81 7.78 -11.98
CA TYR A 378 17.92 6.67 -11.66
C TYR A 378 17.95 6.44 -10.15
N VAL A 379 16.77 6.31 -9.56
CA VAL A 379 16.61 6.02 -8.14
C VAL A 379 15.62 4.88 -8.01
N ASP A 380 15.94 3.86 -7.24
CA ASP A 380 14.99 2.80 -6.93
C ASP A 380 14.99 2.38 -5.47
N ARG A 381 13.94 1.68 -5.08
CA ARG A 381 13.82 1.06 -3.76
C ARG A 381 13.16 -0.31 -3.86
N ASP A 382 13.92 -1.33 -3.48
CA ASP A 382 13.36 -2.66 -3.23
C ASP A 382 12.71 -2.69 -1.84
N TRP A 383 11.37 -2.66 -1.82
CA TRP A 383 10.62 -2.70 -0.57
C TRP A 383 10.64 -4.08 0.09
N SER A 384 10.96 -5.15 -0.65
CA SER A 384 11.12 -6.50 -0.08
C SER A 384 12.41 -6.60 0.75
N ALA A 385 13.42 -5.82 0.40
CA ALA A 385 14.69 -5.71 1.14
C ALA A 385 14.58 -4.81 2.39
N GLU A 386 13.53 -3.97 2.50
CA GLU A 386 13.34 -3.08 3.65
C GLU A 386 13.11 -3.87 4.95
N PRO A 387 14.00 -3.77 5.95
CA PRO A 387 14.03 -4.69 7.10
C PRO A 387 12.76 -4.66 7.96
N PHE A 388 12.07 -3.50 8.02
CA PHE A 388 10.89 -3.30 8.85
C PHE A 388 9.57 -3.21 8.04
N THR A 389 9.59 -3.65 6.78
CA THR A 389 8.39 -3.73 5.92
C THR A 389 8.31 -5.09 5.24
N ARG A 390 9.42 -5.53 4.59
CA ARG A 390 9.52 -6.80 3.88
C ARG A 390 8.54 -6.97 2.73
N GLY A 391 8.23 -5.87 2.06
CA GLY A 391 7.36 -5.81 0.89
C GLY A 391 6.35 -4.67 0.96
N CYS A 392 5.73 -4.37 -0.15
CA CYS A 392 4.65 -3.41 -0.42
C CYS A 392 3.76 -3.94 -1.56
N TYR A 393 2.56 -3.38 -1.81
CA TYR A 393 2.01 -2.24 -1.08
C TYR A 393 1.41 -2.67 0.25
N GLY A 394 0.53 -3.65 0.27
CA GLY A 394 -0.09 -4.30 1.41
C GLY A 394 0.19 -5.81 1.44
N ALA A 395 -0.23 -6.46 2.50
CA ALA A 395 -0.28 -7.91 2.55
C ALA A 395 -1.60 -8.39 1.93
N HIS A 396 -1.55 -9.53 1.26
CA HIS A 396 -2.70 -10.14 0.60
C HIS A 396 -3.00 -11.54 1.15
N LEU A 397 -4.20 -12.03 0.90
CA LEU A 397 -4.61 -13.35 1.34
C LEU A 397 -4.72 -14.30 0.14
N PRO A 398 -3.89 -15.36 0.11
CA PRO A 398 -3.96 -16.41 -0.90
C PRO A 398 -5.20 -17.30 -0.67
N PRO A 399 -5.50 -18.21 -1.61
CA PRO A 399 -6.61 -19.15 -1.49
C PRO A 399 -6.66 -19.88 -0.15
N GLY A 400 -7.87 -19.96 0.44
CA GLY A 400 -8.16 -20.64 1.71
C GLY A 400 -7.82 -19.85 2.97
N ALA A 401 -7.26 -18.64 2.85
CA ALA A 401 -6.81 -17.89 4.01
C ALA A 401 -7.92 -17.06 4.68
N TRP A 402 -8.84 -16.47 3.93
CA TRP A 402 -9.92 -15.66 4.48
C TRP A 402 -10.90 -16.46 5.35
N THR A 403 -11.39 -17.57 4.84
CA THR A 403 -12.40 -18.40 5.51
C THR A 403 -11.86 -19.03 6.81
N VAL A 404 -10.57 -19.37 6.82
CA VAL A 404 -9.93 -20.01 7.99
C VAL A 404 -9.44 -18.98 9.00
N PHE A 405 -8.75 -17.93 8.55
CA PHE A 405 -8.00 -17.03 9.43
C PHE A 405 -8.60 -15.63 9.55
N GLY A 406 -9.41 -15.18 8.59
CA GLY A 406 -9.99 -13.84 8.54
C GLY A 406 -10.59 -13.34 9.86
N PRO A 407 -11.37 -14.17 10.62
CA PRO A 407 -11.91 -13.76 11.90
C PRO A 407 -10.87 -13.35 12.95
N ALA A 408 -9.59 -13.67 12.77
CA ALA A 408 -8.51 -13.26 13.67
C ALA A 408 -7.85 -11.93 13.26
N LEU A 409 -8.17 -11.37 12.09
CA LEU A 409 -7.45 -10.22 11.52
C LEU A 409 -7.55 -8.97 12.41
N ARG A 410 -8.75 -8.64 12.90
CA ARG A 410 -9.02 -7.46 13.72
C ARG A 410 -9.21 -7.78 15.20
N ARG A 411 -9.52 -9.04 15.53
CA ARG A 411 -9.89 -9.44 16.89
C ARG A 411 -8.73 -9.24 17.86
N PRO A 412 -8.90 -8.45 18.94
CA PRO A 412 -7.87 -8.31 19.97
C PRO A 412 -7.49 -9.64 20.63
N VAL A 413 -6.25 -9.75 21.05
CA VAL A 413 -5.72 -10.87 21.82
C VAL A 413 -5.36 -10.38 23.22
N GLY A 414 -6.31 -10.50 24.14
CA GLY A 414 -6.16 -9.97 25.50
C GLY A 414 -5.99 -8.46 25.50
N ARG A 415 -4.75 -7.99 25.78
CA ARG A 415 -4.38 -6.56 25.85
C ARG A 415 -3.73 -6.05 24.56
N ILE A 416 -3.61 -6.90 23.54
CA ILE A 416 -3.01 -6.59 22.24
C ILE A 416 -4.11 -6.27 21.24
N HIS A 417 -4.06 -5.08 20.65
CA HIS A 417 -4.96 -4.59 19.62
C HIS A 417 -4.20 -4.42 18.30
N TRP A 418 -4.89 -4.56 17.17
CA TRP A 418 -4.28 -4.60 15.84
C TRP A 418 -4.73 -3.43 14.99
N ALA A 419 -3.76 -2.73 14.40
CA ALA A 419 -3.98 -1.68 13.41
C ALA A 419 -3.09 -1.92 12.18
N GLY A 420 -3.26 -1.11 11.18
CA GLY A 420 -2.60 -1.22 9.88
C GLY A 420 -3.66 -1.30 8.77
N THR A 421 -3.31 -0.84 7.59
CA THR A 421 -4.25 -0.74 6.48
C THR A 421 -4.90 -2.08 6.11
N GLU A 422 -4.21 -3.19 6.35
CA GLU A 422 -4.72 -4.54 6.13
C GLU A 422 -5.91 -4.88 7.06
N THR A 423 -6.11 -4.11 8.13
CA THR A 423 -7.25 -4.27 9.06
C THR A 423 -8.38 -3.27 8.81
N ALA A 424 -8.29 -2.46 7.76
CA ALA A 424 -9.34 -1.52 7.38
C ALA A 424 -10.52 -2.22 6.70
N GLU A 425 -11.69 -1.59 6.76
CA GLU A 425 -12.89 -2.00 6.02
C GLU A 425 -12.95 -1.30 4.67
N HIS A 426 -12.62 0.01 4.66
CA HIS A 426 -12.57 0.80 3.45
C HIS A 426 -11.13 1.13 3.10
N TRP A 427 -10.83 1.17 1.81
CA TRP A 427 -9.51 1.48 1.29
C TRP A 427 -8.39 0.64 1.92
N THR A 428 -8.67 -0.67 2.08
CA THR A 428 -7.65 -1.62 2.57
C THR A 428 -6.42 -1.58 1.65
N GLY A 429 -5.21 -1.58 2.23
CA GLY A 429 -3.96 -1.41 1.46
C GLY A 429 -3.54 0.04 1.23
N TYR A 430 -4.41 1.03 1.39
CA TYR A 430 -4.16 2.46 1.16
C TYR A 430 -3.87 3.24 2.44
N ILE A 431 -3.40 4.49 2.28
CA ILE A 431 -3.15 5.41 3.41
C ILE A 431 -4.46 5.71 4.15
N ASP A 432 -5.55 5.89 3.41
CA ASP A 432 -6.87 6.16 3.99
C ASP A 432 -7.34 5.03 4.92
N GLY A 433 -7.18 3.77 4.49
CA GLY A 433 -7.46 2.61 5.33
C GLY A 433 -6.54 2.50 6.54
N ALA A 434 -5.28 2.95 6.43
CA ALA A 434 -4.41 3.02 7.59
C ALA A 434 -4.94 3.99 8.65
N ILE A 435 -5.42 5.17 8.24
CA ILE A 435 -6.05 6.16 9.13
C ILE A 435 -7.35 5.59 9.73
N GLU A 436 -8.19 4.93 8.91
CA GLU A 436 -9.40 4.26 9.40
C GLU A 436 -9.08 3.27 10.52
N SER A 437 -8.13 2.39 10.27
CA SER A 437 -7.72 1.36 11.24
C SER A 437 -7.17 1.97 12.54
N GLY A 438 -6.46 3.10 12.44
CA GLY A 438 -5.98 3.87 13.60
C GLY A 438 -7.13 4.45 14.42
N ARG A 439 -8.16 4.99 13.77
CA ARG A 439 -9.38 5.50 14.44
C ARG A 439 -10.15 4.37 15.14
N ARG A 440 -10.33 3.25 14.46
CA ARG A 440 -11.02 2.08 15.01
C ARG A 440 -10.31 1.55 16.25
N VAL A 441 -8.99 1.32 16.16
CA VAL A 441 -8.23 0.75 17.29
C VAL A 441 -8.13 1.70 18.48
N ALA A 442 -8.05 3.01 18.25
CA ALA A 442 -8.11 4.01 19.32
C ALA A 442 -9.43 3.92 20.09
N ALA A 443 -10.57 3.84 19.38
CA ALA A 443 -11.88 3.67 20.02
C ALA A 443 -11.97 2.35 20.81
N GLU A 444 -11.46 1.24 20.25
CA GLU A 444 -11.40 -0.05 20.94
C GLU A 444 -10.61 0.03 22.26
N VAL A 445 -9.43 0.62 22.21
CA VAL A 445 -8.54 0.74 23.38
C VAL A 445 -9.17 1.65 24.44
N LEU A 446 -9.68 2.82 24.04
CA LEU A 446 -10.31 3.77 24.96
C LEU A 446 -11.55 3.19 25.67
N ALA A 447 -12.31 2.33 24.99
CA ALA A 447 -13.49 1.67 25.56
C ALA A 447 -13.14 0.67 26.68
N VAL A 448 -11.91 0.15 26.72
CA VAL A 448 -11.49 -0.88 27.68
C VAL A 448 -10.42 -0.42 28.67
N LEU A 449 -9.94 0.82 28.55
CA LEU A 449 -9.07 1.42 29.56
C LEU A 449 -9.86 1.73 30.85
N PRO A 450 -9.24 1.56 32.03
CA PRO A 450 -9.84 1.99 33.28
C PRO A 450 -10.25 3.47 33.21
N ALA A 451 -11.31 3.85 33.94
CA ALA A 451 -11.64 5.27 34.12
C ALA A 451 -10.39 5.99 34.67
N GLY A 452 -9.96 7.08 34.03
CA GLY A 452 -8.85 7.87 34.54
C GLY A 452 -9.16 8.39 35.94
N ASP A 453 -8.18 8.29 36.83
CA ASP A 453 -8.25 9.02 38.08
C ASP A 453 -8.20 10.52 37.71
N GLY A 454 -9.38 11.20 37.80
CA GLY A 454 -9.61 12.59 37.45
C GLY A 454 -8.87 13.58 38.38
#